data_4a67f5e50353291537dcd15b52522a78
#
_entry.id   4a67f5e50353291537dcd15b52522a78
#
_cell.length_a   1.000
_cell.length_b   1.000
_cell.length_c   1.000
_cell.angle_alpha   90.00
_cell.angle_beta   90.00
_cell.angle_gamma   90.00
#
_symmetry.space_group_name_H-M   'P 1'
#
loop_
_entity.id
_entity.type
_entity.pdbx_description
1 polymer ?
#
loop_
_entity_poly.entity_id
_entity_poly.type
_entity_poly.pdbx_seq_one_letter_code
_entity_poly.pdbx_strand_id
1 'polypeptide(L)'
;MRLSDQKDIEIRERCEQALARLHALQPSLNAVVTFCDIDEQLEALKEKDPNGKLYGVPIVLKDNVSTKGIRTTASSRILDNYVPVYDACIVERLKAEGAIIVAKASMDELGMGGTNKNAYTGKVNNPYDTRRISGGSSGGSAV
;
A
#
# COMPACT_ATOMS: atom_id res chain seq x y z
N MET A 1 7.67 -4.31 31.40
CA MET A 1 7.23 -3.85 30.07
C MET A 1 6.19 -2.76 30.30
N ARG A 2 6.38 -1.55 29.76
CA ARG A 2 5.41 -0.46 29.88
C ARG A 2 4.21 -0.74 28.99
N LEU A 3 3.04 -0.18 29.29
CA LEU A 3 1.83 -0.31 28.44
C LEU A 3 2.05 0.23 27.02
N SER A 4 2.89 1.28 26.87
CA SER A 4 3.32 1.80 25.57
C SER A 4 4.07 0.76 24.75
N ASP A 5 5.03 0.06 25.37
CA ASP A 5 5.86 -0.95 24.69
C ASP A 5 5.01 -2.11 24.18
N GLN A 6 3.96 -2.51 24.91
CA GLN A 6 3.03 -3.56 24.51
C GLN A 6 2.18 -3.11 23.31
N LYS A 7 1.69 -1.86 23.30
CA LYS A 7 0.93 -1.30 22.18
C LYS A 7 1.77 -1.21 20.90
N ASP A 8 3.03 -0.83 21.03
CA ASP A 8 3.97 -0.75 19.89
C ASP A 8 4.25 -2.14 19.30
N ILE A 9 4.38 -3.18 20.14
CA ILE A 9 4.54 -4.57 19.70
C ILE A 9 3.28 -5.01 18.94
N GLU A 10 2.08 -4.77 19.47
CA GLU A 10 0.82 -5.14 18.83
C GLU A 10 0.62 -4.46 17.46
N ILE A 11 1.05 -3.18 17.32
CA ILE A 11 0.99 -2.44 16.05
C ILE A 11 1.97 -3.05 15.05
N ARG A 12 3.20 -3.32 15.44
CA ARG A 12 4.20 -3.96 14.58
C ARG A 12 3.69 -5.31 14.07
N GLU A 13 3.24 -6.17 14.97
CA GLU A 13 2.68 -7.50 14.62
C GLU A 13 1.53 -7.38 13.63
N ARG A 14 0.62 -6.42 13.80
CA ARG A 14 -0.48 -6.16 12.86
C ARG A 14 0.02 -5.78 11.46
N CYS A 15 1.01 -4.91 11.37
CA CYS A 15 1.60 -4.50 10.09
C CYS A 15 2.34 -5.66 9.42
N GLU A 16 3.10 -6.45 10.17
CA GLU A 16 3.81 -7.63 9.68
C GLU A 16 2.84 -8.71 9.20
N GLN A 17 1.74 -8.95 9.92
CA GLN A 17 0.68 -9.86 9.49
C GLN A 17 0.02 -9.39 8.19
N ALA A 18 -0.24 -8.08 8.05
CA ALA A 18 -0.77 -7.52 6.80
C ALA A 18 0.20 -7.73 5.63
N LEU A 19 1.49 -7.44 5.82
CA LEU A 19 2.54 -7.68 4.83
C LEU A 19 2.66 -9.17 4.47
N ALA A 20 2.69 -10.05 5.46
CA ALA A 20 2.76 -11.50 5.25
C ALA A 20 1.57 -12.00 4.42
N ARG A 21 0.36 -11.50 4.69
CA ARG A 21 -0.84 -11.84 3.90
C ARG A 21 -0.74 -11.33 2.46
N LEU A 22 -0.29 -10.09 2.25
CA LEU A 22 -0.08 -9.54 0.91
C LEU A 22 0.96 -10.36 0.13
N HIS A 23 2.08 -10.74 0.76
CA HIS A 23 3.10 -11.58 0.14
C HIS A 23 2.55 -12.97 -0.22
N ALA A 24 1.79 -13.60 0.67
CA ALA A 24 1.20 -14.92 0.42
C ALA A 24 0.20 -14.92 -0.75
N LEU A 25 -0.54 -13.82 -0.93
CA LEU A 25 -1.55 -13.68 -1.98
C LEU A 25 -0.97 -13.15 -3.30
N GLN A 26 0.18 -12.49 -3.28
CA GLN A 26 0.78 -11.86 -4.45
C GLN A 26 0.96 -12.80 -5.66
N PRO A 27 1.43 -14.07 -5.51
CA PRO A 27 1.58 -14.98 -6.65
C PRO A 27 0.27 -15.30 -7.36
N SER A 28 -0.86 -15.31 -6.65
CA SER A 28 -2.18 -15.63 -7.20
C SER A 28 -2.94 -14.41 -7.70
N LEU A 29 -2.82 -13.26 -7.01
CA LEU A 29 -3.62 -12.07 -7.30
C LEU A 29 -2.87 -11.02 -8.11
N ASN A 30 -1.55 -10.92 -7.96
CA ASN A 30 -0.70 -9.87 -8.56
C ASN A 30 -1.20 -8.45 -8.23
N ALA A 31 -1.60 -8.24 -6.98
CA ALA A 31 -2.27 -7.02 -6.53
C ALA A 31 -1.33 -5.88 -6.13
N VAL A 32 -0.05 -6.19 -5.84
CA VAL A 32 0.93 -5.25 -5.29
C VAL A 32 2.03 -4.94 -6.30
N VAL A 33 2.39 -3.66 -6.44
CA VAL A 33 3.51 -3.18 -7.26
C VAL A 33 4.76 -2.97 -6.42
N THR A 34 4.59 -2.42 -5.22
CA THR A 34 5.70 -2.14 -4.30
C THR A 34 5.28 -2.49 -2.88
N PHE A 35 6.08 -3.31 -2.20
CA PHE A 35 5.99 -3.50 -0.75
C PHE A 35 6.82 -2.42 -0.06
N CYS A 36 6.29 -1.85 1.02
CA CYS A 36 6.93 -0.75 1.74
C CYS A 36 7.67 -1.26 2.97
N ASP A 37 8.80 -0.64 3.27
CA ASP A 37 9.44 -0.78 4.57
C ASP A 37 8.60 -0.04 5.62
N ILE A 38 8.38 -0.70 6.75
CA ILE A 38 7.56 -0.15 7.84
C ILE A 38 8.39 0.35 9.03
N ASP A 39 9.67 0.05 9.10
CA ASP A 39 10.48 0.33 10.30
C ASP A 39 10.58 1.83 10.58
N GLU A 40 10.95 2.63 9.57
CA GLU A 40 10.99 4.10 9.72
C GLU A 40 9.61 4.70 10.02
N GLN A 41 8.54 4.13 9.46
CA GLN A 41 7.18 4.59 9.71
C GLN A 41 6.73 4.28 11.14
N LEU A 42 7.09 3.12 11.68
CA LEU A 42 6.80 2.73 13.06
C LEU A 42 7.57 3.59 14.07
N GLU A 43 8.83 3.94 13.78
CA GLU A 43 9.58 4.88 14.62
C GLU A 43 8.94 6.28 14.59
N ALA A 44 8.59 6.79 13.41
CA ALA A 44 7.92 8.09 13.27
C ALA A 44 6.51 8.12 13.91
N LEU A 45 5.85 6.96 14.04
CA LEU A 45 4.55 6.84 14.68
C LEU A 45 4.60 7.21 16.17
N LYS A 46 5.70 6.96 16.85
CA LYS A 46 5.87 7.25 18.27
C LYS A 46 5.75 8.74 18.60
N GLU A 47 6.02 9.61 17.62
CA GLU A 47 5.90 11.07 17.73
C GLU A 47 4.49 11.58 17.36
N LYS A 48 3.55 10.69 17.00
CA LYS A 48 2.19 11.05 16.62
C LYS A 48 1.21 10.96 17.79
N ASP A 49 0.07 11.64 17.65
CA ASP A 49 -1.02 11.52 18.62
C ASP A 49 -1.55 10.07 18.65
N PRO A 50 -1.43 9.37 19.78
CA PRO A 50 -1.91 7.99 19.91
C PRO A 50 -3.46 7.87 19.83
N ASN A 51 -4.18 9.00 19.83
CA ASN A 51 -5.63 9.06 19.62
C ASN A 51 -6.00 9.31 18.17
N GLY A 52 -5.04 9.41 17.26
CA GLY A 52 -5.28 9.49 15.82
C GLY A 52 -6.16 8.32 15.35
N LYS A 53 -7.14 8.61 14.48
CA LYS A 53 -8.17 7.62 14.07
C LYS A 53 -7.59 6.41 13.35
N LEU A 54 -6.39 6.55 12.78
CA LEU A 54 -5.71 5.51 12.01
C LEU A 54 -4.38 5.08 12.66
N TYR A 55 -4.19 5.39 13.94
CA TYR A 55 -2.95 5.12 14.65
C TYR A 55 -2.58 3.63 14.60
N GLY A 56 -1.48 3.31 13.90
CA GLY A 56 -0.98 1.95 13.71
C GLY A 56 -1.84 1.09 12.76
N VAL A 57 -2.71 1.69 11.95
CA VAL A 57 -3.51 0.96 10.95
C VAL A 57 -2.71 0.79 9.66
N PRO A 58 -2.44 -0.46 9.20
CA PRO A 58 -1.80 -0.71 7.92
C PRO A 58 -2.72 -0.35 6.75
N ILE A 59 -2.19 0.40 5.79
CA ILE A 59 -2.94 0.89 4.61
C ILE A 59 -2.18 0.54 3.33
N VAL A 60 -2.92 0.11 2.32
CA VAL A 60 -2.44 -0.04 0.95
C VAL A 60 -2.93 1.15 0.12
N LEU A 61 -2.02 1.80 -0.60
CA LEU A 61 -2.33 2.93 -1.46
C LEU A 61 -2.28 2.53 -2.93
N LYS A 62 -3.21 3.03 -3.73
CA LYS A 62 -3.14 2.90 -5.19
C LYS A 62 -1.82 3.51 -5.71
N ASP A 63 -1.20 2.87 -6.68
CA ASP A 63 0.16 3.21 -7.12
C ASP A 63 0.29 4.54 -7.91
N ASN A 64 -0.80 5.28 -8.11
CA ASN A 64 -0.75 6.67 -8.61
C ASN A 64 -0.76 7.73 -7.50
N VAL A 65 -0.87 7.32 -6.24
CA VAL A 65 -0.84 8.26 -5.12
C VAL A 65 0.62 8.56 -4.76
N SER A 66 1.07 9.79 -5.04
CA SER A 66 2.44 10.22 -4.71
C SER A 66 2.71 10.08 -3.23
N THR A 67 3.73 9.28 -2.90
CA THR A 67 4.12 9.00 -1.52
C THR A 67 5.61 9.25 -1.39
N LYS A 68 5.99 10.27 -0.62
CA LYS A 68 7.39 10.68 -0.44
C LYS A 68 8.25 9.50 0.01
N GLY A 69 9.36 9.29 -0.72
CA GLY A 69 10.32 8.25 -0.40
C GLY A 69 9.89 6.83 -0.79
N ILE A 70 8.65 6.63 -1.27
CA ILE A 70 8.13 5.32 -1.67
C ILE A 70 7.91 5.30 -3.19
N ARG A 71 8.50 4.32 -3.86
CA ARG A 71 8.37 4.11 -5.30
C ARG A 71 6.89 4.16 -5.71
N THR A 72 6.58 4.98 -6.73
CA THR A 72 5.21 5.25 -7.20
C THR A 72 5.22 5.26 -8.73
N THR A 73 4.70 4.21 -9.35
CA THR A 73 4.90 3.97 -10.79
C THR A 73 3.66 4.21 -11.64
N ALA A 74 2.49 4.39 -11.04
CA ALA A 74 1.20 4.36 -11.73
C ALA A 74 1.05 3.11 -12.62
N SER A 75 1.65 1.99 -12.21
CA SER A 75 1.77 0.72 -12.95
C SER A 75 2.30 0.89 -14.38
N SER A 76 3.14 1.90 -14.62
CA SER A 76 3.77 2.19 -15.91
C SER A 76 5.28 1.97 -15.85
N ARG A 77 5.83 1.37 -16.90
CA ARG A 77 7.28 1.19 -17.04
C ARG A 77 8.02 2.53 -17.18
N ILE A 78 7.35 3.56 -17.65
CA ILE A 78 7.92 4.91 -17.79
C ILE A 78 8.32 5.46 -16.42
N LEU A 79 7.56 5.14 -15.37
CA LEU A 79 7.77 5.60 -13.99
C LEU A 79 8.35 4.52 -13.08
N ASP A 80 8.92 3.44 -13.62
CA ASP A 80 9.35 2.28 -12.84
C ASP A 80 10.33 2.60 -11.71
N ASN A 81 11.19 3.58 -11.91
CA ASN A 81 12.18 4.05 -10.93
C ASN A 81 11.80 5.38 -10.25
N TYR A 82 10.58 5.86 -10.43
CA TYR A 82 10.18 7.15 -9.87
C TYR A 82 9.88 7.03 -8.37
N VAL A 83 10.55 7.87 -7.59
CA VAL A 83 10.31 8.04 -6.15
C VAL A 83 9.93 9.48 -5.90
N PRO A 84 8.68 9.77 -5.49
CA PRO A 84 8.23 11.13 -5.21
C PRO A 84 9.03 11.80 -4.10
N VAL A 85 9.27 13.11 -4.24
CA VAL A 85 9.91 13.95 -3.22
C VAL A 85 8.90 14.65 -2.30
N TYR A 86 7.60 14.42 -2.53
CA TYR A 86 6.49 14.97 -1.75
C TYR A 86 5.39 13.93 -1.54
N ASP A 87 4.57 14.14 -0.53
CA ASP A 87 3.35 13.38 -0.28
C ASP A 87 2.15 14.06 -0.96
N ALA A 88 1.25 13.28 -1.54
CA ALA A 88 -0.07 13.79 -1.92
C ALA A 88 -0.86 14.20 -0.66
N CYS A 89 -1.73 15.18 -0.76
CA CYS A 89 -2.53 15.71 0.37
C CYS A 89 -3.25 14.60 1.17
N ILE A 90 -3.75 13.57 0.50
CA ILE A 90 -4.36 12.41 1.18
C ILE A 90 -3.34 11.65 2.02
N VAL A 91 -2.11 11.50 1.54
CA VAL A 91 -1.03 10.80 2.27
C VAL A 91 -0.62 11.58 3.51
N GLU A 92 -0.50 12.91 3.39
CA GLU A 92 -0.23 13.78 4.55
C GLU A 92 -1.28 13.60 5.64
N ARG A 93 -2.57 13.57 5.24
CA ARG A 93 -3.70 13.36 6.18
C ARG A 93 -3.67 11.98 6.80
N LEU A 94 -3.43 10.92 6.03
CA LEU A 94 -3.33 9.56 6.53
C LEU A 94 -2.17 9.42 7.54
N LYS A 95 -1.00 9.95 7.21
CA LYS A 95 0.16 9.96 8.10
C LYS A 95 -0.07 10.81 9.36
N ALA A 96 -0.80 11.92 9.27
CA ALA A 96 -1.15 12.75 10.42
C ALA A 96 -2.03 11.98 11.42
N GLU A 97 -2.95 11.13 10.92
CA GLU A 97 -3.80 10.26 11.74
C GLU A 97 -3.10 8.96 12.19
N GLY A 98 -1.82 8.79 11.85
CA GLY A 98 -0.99 7.67 12.31
C GLY A 98 -1.09 6.40 11.46
N ALA A 99 -1.55 6.46 10.21
CA ALA A 99 -1.58 5.31 9.30
C ALA A 99 -0.16 4.86 8.91
N ILE A 100 0.01 3.55 8.73
CA ILE A 100 1.24 2.91 8.23
C ILE A 100 1.01 2.41 6.80
N ILE A 101 1.79 2.91 5.85
CA ILE A 101 1.67 2.52 4.44
C ILE A 101 2.49 1.26 4.21
N VAL A 102 1.82 0.12 3.98
CA VAL A 102 2.46 -1.19 3.85
C VAL A 102 2.72 -1.60 2.40
N ALA A 103 1.95 -1.06 1.43
CA ALA A 103 2.16 -1.39 0.02
C ALA A 103 1.55 -0.36 -0.93
N LYS A 104 1.97 -0.44 -2.21
CA LYS A 104 1.36 0.25 -3.35
C LYS A 104 0.64 -0.76 -4.23
N ALA A 105 -0.67 -0.54 -4.42
CA ALA A 105 -1.56 -1.45 -5.16
C ALA A 105 -1.49 -1.23 -6.66
N SER A 106 -1.47 -2.33 -7.42
CA SER A 106 -1.52 -2.33 -8.88
C SER A 106 -2.79 -1.67 -9.42
N MET A 107 -2.65 -1.09 -10.60
CA MET A 107 -3.71 -0.35 -11.27
C MET A 107 -3.56 -0.47 -12.80
N ASP A 108 -4.56 -0.10 -13.56
CA ASP A 108 -4.35 0.10 -15.01
C ASP A 108 -3.29 1.17 -15.23
N GLU A 109 -2.44 0.97 -16.24
CA GLU A 109 -1.33 1.88 -16.55
C GLU A 109 -1.80 3.33 -16.65
N LEU A 110 -1.14 4.22 -15.91
CA LEU A 110 -1.45 5.66 -15.80
C LEU A 110 -2.92 5.97 -15.43
N GLY A 111 -3.64 4.99 -14.88
CA GLY A 111 -5.05 5.11 -14.52
C GLY A 111 -6.03 4.97 -15.69
N MET A 112 -5.54 4.60 -16.88
CA MET A 112 -6.31 4.54 -18.11
C MET A 112 -6.75 3.11 -18.42
N GLY A 113 -7.91 2.71 -17.88
CA GLY A 113 -8.49 1.38 -18.11
C GLY A 113 -9.59 1.04 -17.12
N GLY A 114 -10.21 -0.12 -17.32
CA GLY A 114 -11.29 -0.63 -16.48
C GLY A 114 -11.14 -2.11 -16.14
N THR A 115 -10.00 -2.73 -16.46
CA THR A 115 -9.83 -4.19 -16.35
C THR A 115 -8.60 -4.62 -15.59
N ASN A 116 -7.67 -3.73 -15.34
CA ASN A 116 -6.32 -3.92 -14.77
C ASN A 116 -5.52 -5.00 -15.52
N LYS A 117 -5.62 -5.01 -16.84
CA LYS A 117 -4.87 -5.93 -17.71
C LYS A 117 -3.63 -5.30 -18.34
N ASN A 118 -3.55 -3.96 -18.38
CA ASN A 118 -2.50 -3.22 -19.08
C ASN A 118 -1.37 -2.72 -18.15
N ALA A 119 -1.39 -3.05 -16.87
CA ALA A 119 -0.29 -2.77 -15.97
C ALA A 119 1.00 -3.46 -16.46
N TYR A 120 2.14 -2.76 -16.44
CA TYR A 120 3.41 -3.36 -16.86
C TYR A 120 3.84 -4.53 -15.96
N THR A 121 3.35 -4.58 -14.71
CA THR A 121 3.55 -5.68 -13.77
C THR A 121 2.65 -6.89 -14.05
N GLY A 122 1.78 -6.78 -15.03
CA GLY A 122 0.83 -7.82 -15.42
C GLY A 122 -0.57 -7.65 -14.84
N LYS A 123 -1.47 -8.50 -15.29
CA LYS A 123 -2.88 -8.49 -14.90
C LYS A 123 -3.06 -8.73 -13.41
N VAL A 124 -3.97 -7.99 -12.78
CA VAL A 124 -4.50 -8.32 -11.45
C VAL A 124 -5.64 -9.33 -11.61
N ASN A 125 -5.58 -10.41 -10.85
CA ASN A 125 -6.55 -11.48 -10.90
C ASN A 125 -7.70 -11.26 -9.90
N ASN A 126 -8.90 -11.74 -10.27
CA ASN A 126 -10.04 -11.73 -9.37
C ASN A 126 -9.87 -12.84 -8.31
N PRO A 127 -10.04 -12.57 -7.00
CA PRO A 127 -9.84 -13.56 -5.94
C PRO A 127 -10.87 -14.69 -5.94
N TYR A 128 -12.05 -14.46 -6.50
CA TYR A 128 -13.11 -15.48 -6.60
C TYR A 128 -12.96 -16.40 -7.82
N ASP A 129 -12.37 -15.89 -8.92
CA ASP A 129 -12.08 -16.65 -10.12
C ASP A 129 -10.94 -15.97 -10.89
N THR A 130 -9.74 -16.51 -10.81
CA THR A 130 -8.53 -15.93 -11.42
C THR A 130 -8.57 -15.80 -12.95
N ARG A 131 -9.54 -16.46 -13.61
CA ARG A 131 -9.81 -16.29 -15.06
C ARG A 131 -10.52 -14.97 -15.36
N ARG A 132 -11.18 -14.37 -14.36
CA ARG A 132 -11.90 -13.11 -14.47
C ARG A 132 -11.01 -11.90 -14.23
N ILE A 133 -11.51 -10.74 -14.60
CA ILE A 133 -10.87 -9.46 -14.28
C ILE A 133 -11.17 -9.05 -12.85
N SER A 134 -10.25 -8.27 -12.25
CA SER A 134 -10.47 -7.61 -10.96
C SER A 134 -11.39 -6.40 -11.05
N GLY A 135 -11.58 -5.87 -12.26
CA GLY A 135 -12.03 -4.51 -12.51
C GLY A 135 -10.84 -3.54 -12.52
N GLY A 136 -11.09 -2.27 -12.75
CA GLY A 136 -10.06 -1.23 -12.85
C GLY A 136 -10.68 0.18 -12.82
N SER A 137 -9.88 1.21 -12.80
CA SER A 137 -8.40 1.19 -12.84
C SER A 137 -7.74 0.82 -11.51
N SER A 138 -8.45 0.59 -10.42
CA SER A 138 -7.94 0.30 -9.07
C SER A 138 -8.00 -1.20 -8.74
N GLY A 139 -7.58 -2.07 -9.66
CA GLY A 139 -7.73 -3.52 -9.53
C GLY A 139 -7.04 -4.09 -8.29
N GLY A 140 -5.81 -3.67 -8.00
CA GLY A 140 -5.10 -4.12 -6.81
C GLY A 140 -5.73 -3.69 -5.48
N SER A 141 -6.51 -2.59 -5.49
CA SER A 141 -7.27 -2.15 -4.30
C SER A 141 -8.61 -2.88 -4.18
N ALA A 142 -9.10 -3.48 -5.27
CA ALA A 142 -10.40 -4.15 -5.31
C ALA A 142 -10.34 -5.61 -4.85
N VAL A 143 -9.15 -6.21 -4.87
CA VAL A 143 -8.90 -7.62 -4.56
C VAL A 143 -8.18 -7.82 -3.24
#